data_2588fce328393c6ce99a76b8ba482336
#
_entry.id   2588fce328393c6ce99a76b8ba482336
#
_cell.length_a   1.000
_cell.length_b   1.000
_cell.length_c   1.000
_cell.angle_alpha   90.00
_cell.angle_beta   90.00
_cell.angle_gamma   90.00
#
_symmetry.space_group_name_H-M   'P 1'
#
loop_
_entity.id
_entity.type
_entity.pdbx_description
1 polymer ?
#
loop_
_entity_poly.entity_id
_entity_poly.type
_entity_poly.pdbx_seq_one_letter_code
_entity_poly.pdbx_strand_id
1 'polypeptide(L)'
;LTIYEGEKVLIVGPSGSGKSTLGQCLNGIIPNIYHGEMTGNLWIQGKSAFGSSIYDLSNLVSTVLQDTDGQFIGLSVAEDLAFALENDMVNLPTMREKVHLWAEKLDLLSLLHQRPQDLSGGQKQRVSLAGVLIDESPILLFDEPLANLDPKSGQDTIELIDQIHAEAGTTTIVIEHRLEDVLYRSIDRIVLINDGQILFNGSPDNLLHTHLLAENGIREPLYLTTLRQLGFQLENSAQLANLAQIDVSAVQFLGEKVSIQKPPAQDDLLELKNVHFAYGEKKVLQDINFTISKGEKIAIVGKNGAGKSTLAKALCQFIATEGSYTWQGRNIKGDSIKERAERIGYVLQNPNQMISTTMIFDEVALGLKLRGIAENEIKERVLAALKTCGLYEFRQWPISALSFGQKKRVTIASILVLNPEIILLDEPTAGQDQHNYTEIMNFLDELNQKGHTIIMITHDMQLMLDYSDRAVVMLDGKILADKTPAEVLTDKTLIHAANLKETSIFSLAEKLEVDPLALTEFYMQERGENHA
;
A
#
# COMPACT_ATOMS: atom_id res chain seq x y z
N LEU A 1 -12.25 -25.16 -8.16
CA LEU A 1 -12.60 -24.37 -6.97
C LEU A 1 -14.11 -24.41 -6.77
N THR A 2 -14.57 -24.65 -5.54
CA THR A 2 -15.97 -24.53 -5.15
C THR A 2 -16.04 -23.61 -3.95
N ILE A 3 -16.91 -22.59 -3.99
CA ILE A 3 -17.19 -21.68 -2.88
C ILE A 3 -18.65 -21.92 -2.48
N TYR A 4 -18.91 -22.05 -1.20
CA TYR A 4 -20.23 -22.35 -0.67
C TYR A 4 -20.98 -21.10 -0.27
N GLU A 5 -22.30 -21.17 -0.25
CA GLU A 5 -23.18 -20.09 0.17
C GLU A 5 -22.87 -19.66 1.62
N GLY A 6 -22.81 -18.36 1.85
CA GLY A 6 -22.46 -17.78 3.15
C GLY A 6 -21.00 -17.95 3.57
N GLU A 7 -20.12 -18.42 2.70
CA GLU A 7 -18.70 -18.59 2.99
C GLU A 7 -17.94 -17.26 2.77
N LYS A 8 -16.98 -16.98 3.64
CA LYS A 8 -16.04 -15.87 3.51
C LYS A 8 -14.68 -16.38 3.09
N VAL A 9 -14.32 -16.15 1.84
CA VAL A 9 -13.12 -16.69 1.20
C VAL A 9 -12.12 -15.58 0.90
N LEU A 10 -10.87 -15.78 1.31
CA LEU A 10 -9.76 -14.93 0.93
C LEU A 10 -8.93 -15.59 -0.18
N ILE A 11 -8.74 -14.87 -1.29
CA ILE A 11 -7.87 -15.30 -2.39
C ILE A 11 -6.56 -14.51 -2.30
N VAL A 12 -5.47 -15.23 -2.11
CA VAL A 12 -4.12 -14.66 -2.00
C VAL A 12 -3.21 -15.19 -3.11
N GLY A 13 -2.12 -14.47 -3.37
CA GLY A 13 -1.11 -14.88 -4.34
C GLY A 13 -0.26 -13.67 -4.78
N PRO A 14 0.89 -13.90 -5.43
CA PRO A 14 1.73 -12.83 -5.96
C PRO A 14 1.05 -12.02 -7.07
N SER A 15 1.60 -10.87 -7.40
CA SER A 15 1.13 -10.05 -8.52
C SER A 15 1.25 -10.85 -9.83
N GLY A 16 0.21 -10.76 -10.68
CA GLY A 16 0.16 -11.51 -11.93
C GLY A 16 -0.19 -12.99 -11.80
N SER A 17 -0.49 -13.51 -10.60
CA SER A 17 -0.84 -14.92 -10.38
C SER A 17 -2.21 -15.34 -10.94
N GLY A 18 -3.04 -14.37 -11.40
CA GLY A 18 -4.36 -14.64 -11.97
C GLY A 18 -5.55 -14.39 -11.05
N LYS A 19 -5.36 -13.83 -9.84
CA LYS A 19 -6.44 -13.54 -8.87
C LYS A 19 -7.54 -12.64 -9.44
N SER A 20 -7.16 -11.45 -9.92
CA SER A 20 -8.11 -10.50 -10.53
C SER A 20 -8.71 -11.05 -11.82
N THR A 21 -7.95 -11.85 -12.60
CA THR A 21 -8.49 -12.57 -13.77
C THR A 21 -9.59 -13.54 -13.35
N LEU A 22 -9.41 -14.30 -12.26
CA LEU A 22 -10.45 -15.15 -11.70
C LEU A 22 -11.67 -14.31 -11.27
N GLY A 23 -11.47 -13.19 -10.57
CA GLY A 23 -12.53 -12.25 -10.22
C GLY A 23 -13.31 -11.75 -11.44
N GLN A 24 -12.59 -11.37 -12.50
CA GLN A 24 -13.18 -10.92 -13.77
C GLN A 24 -13.94 -12.02 -14.52
N CYS A 25 -13.59 -13.27 -14.32
CA CYS A 25 -14.39 -14.39 -14.82
C CYS A 25 -15.70 -14.56 -14.02
N LEU A 26 -15.65 -14.33 -12.70
CA LEU A 26 -16.85 -14.45 -11.85
C LEU A 26 -17.88 -13.37 -12.13
N ASN A 27 -17.46 -12.13 -12.39
CA ASN A 27 -18.36 -11.00 -12.68
C ASN A 27 -18.66 -10.83 -14.18
N GLY A 28 -18.12 -11.69 -15.05
CA GLY A 28 -18.40 -11.71 -16.48
C GLY A 28 -17.67 -10.65 -17.31
N ILE A 29 -16.75 -9.88 -16.75
CA ILE A 29 -15.88 -8.98 -17.52
C ILE A 29 -15.07 -9.80 -18.53
N ILE A 30 -14.58 -10.97 -18.13
CA ILE A 30 -14.04 -11.98 -19.04
C ILE A 30 -15.14 -13.05 -19.27
N PRO A 31 -15.48 -13.37 -20.50
CA PRO A 31 -14.90 -12.94 -21.78
C PRO A 31 -15.63 -11.77 -22.45
N ASN A 32 -16.63 -11.15 -21.82
CA ASN A 32 -17.53 -10.23 -22.51
C ASN A 32 -16.88 -8.88 -22.88
N ILE A 33 -15.99 -8.33 -22.05
CA ILE A 33 -15.24 -7.09 -22.32
C ILE A 33 -13.81 -7.42 -22.72
N TYR A 34 -13.11 -8.20 -21.91
CA TYR A 34 -11.78 -8.67 -22.25
C TYR A 34 -11.87 -10.02 -22.96
N HIS A 35 -11.58 -10.01 -24.26
CA HIS A 35 -11.66 -11.20 -25.09
C HIS A 35 -10.61 -12.24 -24.66
N GLY A 36 -11.04 -13.49 -24.53
CA GLY A 36 -10.21 -14.64 -24.20
C GLY A 36 -10.96 -15.95 -24.42
N GLU A 37 -10.22 -17.03 -24.53
CA GLU A 37 -10.81 -18.38 -24.56
C GLU A 37 -10.95 -18.90 -23.15
N MET A 38 -12.17 -19.24 -22.75
CA MET A 38 -12.46 -19.91 -21.49
C MET A 38 -12.86 -21.36 -21.77
N THR A 39 -12.22 -22.29 -21.09
CA THR A 39 -12.55 -23.72 -21.17
C THR A 39 -12.97 -24.27 -19.81
N GLY A 40 -13.70 -25.38 -19.80
CA GLY A 40 -14.23 -25.96 -18.57
C GLY A 40 -15.65 -25.50 -18.26
N ASN A 41 -16.00 -25.40 -16.97
CA ASN A 41 -17.35 -25.00 -16.54
C ASN A 41 -17.25 -24.00 -15.39
N LEU A 42 -18.03 -22.94 -15.46
CA LEU A 42 -18.25 -21.97 -14.39
C LEU A 42 -19.74 -21.93 -14.06
N TRP A 43 -20.08 -22.25 -12.82
CA TRP A 43 -21.45 -22.25 -12.31
C TRP A 43 -21.56 -21.25 -11.15
N ILE A 44 -22.56 -20.40 -11.19
CA ILE A 44 -22.86 -19.44 -10.13
C ILE A 44 -24.31 -19.68 -9.73
N GLN A 45 -24.57 -20.06 -8.49
CA GLN A 45 -25.89 -20.43 -7.99
C GLN A 45 -26.64 -21.43 -8.90
N GLY A 46 -25.94 -22.44 -9.41
CA GLY A 46 -26.52 -23.46 -10.29
C GLY A 46 -26.81 -22.99 -11.73
N LYS A 47 -26.49 -21.75 -12.10
CA LYS A 47 -26.58 -21.24 -13.46
C LYS A 47 -25.20 -21.25 -14.11
N SER A 48 -25.12 -21.65 -15.40
CA SER A 48 -23.88 -21.55 -16.15
C SER A 48 -23.55 -20.08 -16.42
N ALA A 49 -22.33 -19.67 -16.08
CA ALA A 49 -21.84 -18.32 -16.42
C ALA A 49 -21.45 -18.20 -17.91
N PHE A 50 -21.19 -19.35 -18.58
CA PHE A 50 -20.94 -19.36 -20.01
C PHE A 50 -22.18 -18.97 -20.80
N GLY A 51 -22.06 -17.91 -21.60
CA GLY A 51 -23.15 -17.37 -22.41
C GLY A 51 -24.10 -16.45 -21.64
N SER A 52 -23.88 -16.23 -20.36
CA SER A 52 -24.60 -15.20 -19.57
C SER A 52 -24.05 -13.82 -19.91
N SER A 53 -24.95 -12.83 -19.98
CA SER A 53 -24.56 -11.43 -20.13
C SER A 53 -23.93 -10.89 -18.84
N ILE A 54 -23.18 -9.77 -18.95
CA ILE A 54 -22.68 -9.06 -17.77
C ILE A 54 -23.84 -8.65 -16.85
N TYR A 55 -24.96 -8.22 -17.42
CA TYR A 55 -26.15 -7.86 -16.65
C TYR A 55 -26.72 -9.05 -15.86
N ASP A 56 -26.79 -10.25 -16.45
CA ASP A 56 -27.24 -11.44 -15.73
C ASP A 56 -26.31 -11.80 -14.57
N LEU A 57 -25.01 -11.61 -14.76
CA LEU A 57 -23.99 -11.92 -13.76
C LEU A 57 -23.88 -10.83 -12.69
N SER A 58 -24.13 -9.55 -13.00
CA SER A 58 -24.11 -8.46 -12.01
C SER A 58 -25.20 -8.64 -10.94
N ASN A 59 -26.34 -9.23 -11.29
CA ASN A 59 -27.39 -9.58 -10.32
C ASN A 59 -26.98 -10.74 -9.36
N LEU A 60 -25.93 -11.45 -9.66
CA LEU A 60 -25.42 -12.56 -8.83
C LEU A 60 -24.14 -12.20 -8.09
N VAL A 61 -23.27 -11.40 -8.71
CA VAL A 61 -21.95 -11.05 -8.21
C VAL A 61 -21.74 -9.54 -8.31
N SER A 62 -21.84 -8.86 -7.21
CA SER A 62 -21.50 -7.44 -7.13
C SER A 62 -20.01 -7.29 -6.79
N THR A 63 -19.33 -6.36 -7.47
CA THR A 63 -17.86 -6.22 -7.38
C THR A 63 -17.46 -4.81 -6.96
N VAL A 64 -16.62 -4.73 -5.92
CA VAL A 64 -15.86 -3.52 -5.58
C VAL A 64 -14.49 -3.63 -6.25
N LEU A 65 -14.19 -2.69 -7.14
CA LEU A 65 -12.94 -2.67 -7.91
C LEU A 65 -11.79 -2.04 -7.12
N GLN A 66 -10.56 -2.40 -7.48
CA GLN A 66 -9.33 -1.84 -6.93
C GLN A 66 -9.24 -0.31 -7.09
N ASP A 67 -9.62 0.21 -8.26
CA ASP A 67 -9.68 1.66 -8.55
C ASP A 67 -11.10 2.18 -8.30
N THR A 68 -11.35 2.65 -7.10
CA THR A 68 -12.65 3.23 -6.72
C THR A 68 -12.95 4.53 -7.47
N ASP A 69 -11.95 5.33 -7.85
CA ASP A 69 -12.16 6.57 -8.59
C ASP A 69 -12.68 6.30 -10.01
N GLY A 70 -12.24 5.21 -10.63
CA GLY A 70 -12.73 4.76 -11.94
C GLY A 70 -14.13 4.16 -11.90
N GLN A 71 -14.68 3.89 -10.71
CA GLN A 71 -15.99 3.28 -10.53
C GLN A 71 -17.12 4.32 -10.45
N PHE A 72 -16.84 5.58 -10.09
CA PHE A 72 -17.85 6.62 -9.92
C PHE A 72 -18.39 7.14 -11.25
N ILE A 73 -19.71 7.11 -11.39
CA ILE A 73 -20.47 7.56 -12.57
C ILE A 73 -21.34 8.77 -12.22
N GLY A 74 -21.90 8.81 -11.02
CA GLY A 74 -22.78 9.87 -10.52
C GLY A 74 -22.06 11.22 -10.36
N LEU A 75 -22.77 12.31 -10.59
CA LEU A 75 -22.29 13.67 -10.32
C LEU A 75 -22.36 14.01 -8.82
N SER A 76 -23.14 13.27 -8.07
CA SER A 76 -23.25 13.32 -6.61
C SER A 76 -23.24 11.91 -6.03
N VAL A 77 -22.93 11.79 -4.74
CA VAL A 77 -22.99 10.51 -4.02
C VAL A 77 -24.38 9.87 -4.15
N ALA A 78 -25.46 10.66 -4.03
CA ALA A 78 -26.81 10.15 -4.15
C ALA A 78 -27.09 9.55 -5.54
N GLU A 79 -26.64 10.19 -6.61
CA GLU A 79 -26.77 9.70 -7.98
C GLU A 79 -25.93 8.46 -8.22
N ASP A 80 -24.74 8.40 -7.64
CA ASP A 80 -23.86 7.24 -7.77
C ASP A 80 -24.46 6.00 -7.10
N LEU A 81 -25.01 6.16 -5.88
CA LEU A 81 -25.73 5.09 -5.20
C LEU A 81 -27.00 4.66 -5.96
N ALA A 82 -27.71 5.60 -6.58
CA ALA A 82 -28.94 5.30 -7.32
C ALA A 82 -28.69 4.59 -8.66
N PHE A 83 -27.47 4.67 -9.20
CA PHE A 83 -27.17 4.26 -10.57
C PHE A 83 -27.54 2.80 -10.89
N ALA A 84 -27.23 1.87 -9.98
CA ALA A 84 -27.58 0.47 -10.16
C ALA A 84 -29.10 0.25 -10.16
N LEU A 85 -29.81 0.90 -9.24
CA LEU A 85 -31.26 0.83 -9.14
C LEU A 85 -31.99 1.47 -10.36
N GLU A 86 -31.36 2.49 -10.98
CA GLU A 86 -31.85 3.07 -12.23
C GLU A 86 -31.76 2.07 -13.38
N ASN A 87 -30.65 1.34 -13.47
CA ASN A 87 -30.47 0.30 -14.48
C ASN A 87 -31.50 -0.84 -14.33
N ASP A 88 -31.88 -1.16 -13.08
CA ASP A 88 -32.89 -2.15 -12.76
C ASP A 88 -34.31 -1.61 -12.85
N MET A 89 -34.49 -0.38 -13.33
CA MET A 89 -35.80 0.28 -13.48
C MET A 89 -36.62 0.34 -12.18
N VAL A 90 -35.95 0.44 -11.02
CA VAL A 90 -36.60 0.59 -9.71
C VAL A 90 -37.36 1.92 -9.68
N ASN A 91 -38.60 1.92 -9.15
CA ASN A 91 -39.39 3.14 -9.06
C ASN A 91 -38.74 4.16 -8.09
N LEU A 92 -38.93 5.45 -8.37
CA LEU A 92 -38.27 6.54 -7.66
C LEU A 92 -38.49 6.57 -6.13
N PRO A 93 -39.69 6.28 -5.58
CA PRO A 93 -39.89 6.21 -4.14
C PRO A 93 -38.99 5.15 -3.46
N THR A 94 -39.00 3.91 -3.99
CA THR A 94 -38.19 2.79 -3.48
C THR A 94 -36.71 3.07 -3.64
N MET A 95 -36.29 3.67 -4.76
CA MET A 95 -34.90 4.06 -4.99
C MET A 95 -34.44 5.06 -3.93
N ARG A 96 -35.21 6.09 -3.64
CA ARG A 96 -34.88 7.07 -2.59
C ARG A 96 -34.78 6.43 -1.20
N GLU A 97 -35.69 5.52 -0.89
CA GLU A 97 -35.67 4.78 0.37
C GLU A 97 -34.40 3.93 0.51
N LYS A 98 -34.05 3.16 -0.52
CA LYS A 98 -32.80 2.33 -0.52
C LYS A 98 -31.55 3.19 -0.44
N VAL A 99 -31.46 4.28 -1.22
CA VAL A 99 -30.33 5.20 -1.16
C VAL A 99 -30.16 5.79 0.23
N HIS A 100 -31.26 6.22 0.86
CA HIS A 100 -31.21 6.77 2.21
C HIS A 100 -30.78 5.71 3.23
N LEU A 101 -31.31 4.50 3.16
CA LEU A 101 -31.00 3.38 4.05
C LEU A 101 -29.50 3.03 3.98
N TRP A 102 -28.95 2.85 2.78
CA TRP A 102 -27.54 2.52 2.62
C TRP A 102 -26.60 3.68 2.94
N ALA A 103 -27.03 4.92 2.68
CA ALA A 103 -26.29 6.10 3.09
C ALA A 103 -26.25 6.25 4.63
N GLU A 104 -27.31 5.90 5.33
CA GLU A 104 -27.35 5.87 6.80
C GLU A 104 -26.44 4.78 7.36
N LYS A 105 -26.55 3.54 6.86
CA LYS A 105 -25.73 2.41 7.29
C LYS A 105 -24.21 2.66 7.14
N LEU A 106 -23.82 3.41 6.11
CA LEU A 106 -22.42 3.66 5.78
C LEU A 106 -21.93 5.07 6.17
N ASP A 107 -22.71 5.80 6.99
CA ASP A 107 -22.39 7.16 7.44
C ASP A 107 -22.09 8.13 6.28
N LEU A 108 -22.96 8.13 5.25
CA LEU A 108 -22.85 8.94 4.04
C LEU A 108 -23.95 10.01 3.92
N LEU A 109 -24.92 10.09 4.86
CA LEU A 109 -26.05 11.01 4.76
C LEU A 109 -25.63 12.46 4.54
N SER A 110 -24.59 12.92 5.23
CA SER A 110 -24.06 14.28 5.12
C SER A 110 -23.34 14.54 3.79
N LEU A 111 -23.02 13.49 3.04
CA LEU A 111 -22.22 13.53 1.82
C LEU A 111 -23.05 13.36 0.55
N LEU A 112 -24.35 13.04 0.65
CA LEU A 112 -25.22 12.70 -0.48
C LEU A 112 -25.21 13.73 -1.64
N HIS A 113 -25.01 15.00 -1.32
CA HIS A 113 -24.98 16.09 -2.32
C HIS A 113 -23.58 16.49 -2.76
N GLN A 114 -22.53 15.84 -2.23
CA GLN A 114 -21.14 16.11 -2.62
C GLN A 114 -20.78 15.29 -3.86
N ARG A 115 -19.74 15.75 -4.57
CA ARG A 115 -19.17 15.00 -5.69
C ARG A 115 -18.29 13.89 -5.15
N PRO A 116 -18.37 12.66 -5.67
CA PRO A 116 -17.48 11.58 -5.25
C PRO A 116 -15.99 11.93 -5.32
N GLN A 117 -15.58 12.72 -6.33
CA GLN A 117 -14.19 13.14 -6.54
C GLN A 117 -13.65 14.03 -5.42
N ASP A 118 -14.51 14.76 -4.72
CA ASP A 118 -14.12 15.72 -3.66
C ASP A 118 -13.99 15.03 -2.28
N LEU A 119 -14.33 13.75 -2.19
CA LEU A 119 -14.31 12.95 -0.97
C LEU A 119 -12.91 12.47 -0.62
N SER A 120 -12.68 12.18 0.67
CA SER A 120 -11.47 11.48 1.12
C SER A 120 -11.47 10.01 0.66
N GLY A 121 -10.28 9.37 0.62
CA GLY A 121 -10.16 7.96 0.20
C GLY A 121 -11.09 7.01 0.96
N GLY A 122 -11.18 7.12 2.29
CA GLY A 122 -12.11 6.30 3.08
C GLY A 122 -13.58 6.60 2.84
N GLN A 123 -13.94 7.88 2.54
CA GLN A 123 -15.31 8.23 2.14
C GLN A 123 -15.64 7.66 0.75
N LYS A 124 -14.72 7.77 -0.21
CA LYS A 124 -14.85 7.17 -1.54
C LYS A 124 -15.08 5.66 -1.46
N GLN A 125 -14.31 4.97 -0.61
CA GLN A 125 -14.48 3.54 -0.39
C GLN A 125 -15.87 3.20 0.15
N ARG A 126 -16.37 3.96 1.12
CA ARG A 126 -17.75 3.77 1.64
C ARG A 126 -18.81 4.04 0.59
N VAL A 127 -18.64 5.03 -0.28
CA VAL A 127 -19.56 5.30 -1.39
C VAL A 127 -19.54 4.14 -2.39
N SER A 128 -18.36 3.67 -2.78
CA SER A 128 -18.23 2.51 -3.68
C SER A 128 -18.88 1.25 -3.08
N LEU A 129 -18.65 1.00 -1.78
CA LEU A 129 -19.33 -0.08 -1.06
C LEU A 129 -20.85 0.07 -1.07
N ALA A 130 -21.38 1.27 -0.79
CA ALA A 130 -22.81 1.54 -0.80
C ALA A 130 -23.43 1.25 -2.17
N GLY A 131 -22.78 1.72 -3.25
CA GLY A 131 -23.22 1.51 -4.63
C GLY A 131 -23.25 0.03 -5.05
N VAL A 132 -22.37 -0.80 -4.46
CA VAL A 132 -22.33 -2.24 -4.71
C VAL A 132 -23.34 -3.01 -3.85
N LEU A 133 -23.53 -2.57 -2.60
CA LEU A 133 -24.40 -3.27 -1.65
C LEU A 133 -25.89 -2.99 -1.86
N ILE A 134 -26.22 -1.88 -2.51
CA ILE A 134 -27.62 -1.47 -2.74
C ILE A 134 -28.40 -2.46 -3.63
N ASP A 135 -27.67 -3.25 -4.45
CA ASP A 135 -28.23 -4.29 -5.31
C ASP A 135 -28.60 -5.57 -4.54
N GLU A 136 -28.10 -5.72 -3.29
CA GLU A 136 -28.36 -6.88 -2.44
C GLU A 136 -28.00 -8.22 -3.12
N SER A 137 -26.91 -8.24 -3.91
CA SER A 137 -26.43 -9.44 -4.61
C SER A 137 -25.97 -10.51 -3.63
N PRO A 138 -26.22 -11.81 -3.91
CA PRO A 138 -25.87 -12.91 -3.01
C PRO A 138 -24.36 -13.15 -2.86
N ILE A 139 -23.55 -12.68 -3.82
CA ILE A 139 -22.10 -12.81 -3.80
C ILE A 139 -21.46 -11.43 -3.90
N LEU A 140 -20.59 -11.12 -2.96
CA LEU A 140 -19.80 -9.89 -2.94
C LEU A 140 -18.35 -10.21 -3.25
N LEU A 141 -17.80 -9.59 -4.27
CA LEU A 141 -16.41 -9.71 -4.68
C LEU A 141 -15.68 -8.39 -4.41
N PHE A 142 -14.62 -8.45 -3.62
CA PHE A 142 -13.75 -7.32 -3.31
C PHE A 142 -12.37 -7.57 -3.92
N ASP A 143 -11.99 -6.77 -4.92
CA ASP A 143 -10.68 -6.88 -5.58
C ASP A 143 -9.75 -5.78 -5.04
N GLU A 144 -8.82 -6.17 -4.18
CA GLU A 144 -7.86 -5.32 -3.45
C GLU A 144 -8.53 -4.12 -2.73
N PRO A 145 -9.52 -4.35 -1.84
CA PRO A 145 -10.27 -3.28 -1.20
C PRO A 145 -9.44 -2.39 -0.28
N LEU A 146 -8.22 -2.77 0.06
CA LEU A 146 -7.31 -2.02 0.93
C LEU A 146 -6.32 -1.16 0.15
N ALA A 147 -6.34 -1.19 -1.18
CA ALA A 147 -5.43 -0.41 -2.01
C ALA A 147 -5.58 1.11 -1.74
N ASN A 148 -4.46 1.81 -1.63
CA ASN A 148 -4.39 3.27 -1.44
C ASN A 148 -5.07 3.81 -0.16
N LEU A 149 -5.48 2.96 0.78
CA LEU A 149 -6.02 3.38 2.08
C LEU A 149 -4.89 3.54 3.12
N ASP A 150 -5.05 4.54 3.99
CA ASP A 150 -4.24 4.58 5.19
C ASP A 150 -4.58 3.40 6.13
N PRO A 151 -3.69 3.01 7.05
CA PRO A 151 -3.85 1.79 7.84
C PRO A 151 -5.17 1.70 8.61
N LYS A 152 -5.62 2.82 9.18
CA LYS A 152 -6.89 2.86 9.93
C LYS A 152 -8.10 2.74 9.00
N SER A 153 -8.11 3.45 7.88
CA SER A 153 -9.17 3.33 6.88
C SER A 153 -9.24 1.90 6.30
N GLY A 154 -8.09 1.24 6.13
CA GLY A 154 -8.03 -0.16 5.72
C GLY A 154 -8.67 -1.09 6.75
N GLN A 155 -8.35 -0.92 8.04
CA GLN A 155 -8.96 -1.68 9.13
C GLN A 155 -10.48 -1.47 9.19
N ASP A 156 -10.94 -0.22 9.12
CA ASP A 156 -12.36 0.12 9.12
C ASP A 156 -13.10 -0.52 7.93
N THR A 157 -12.44 -0.64 6.77
CA THR A 157 -12.98 -1.32 5.58
C THR A 157 -13.16 -2.83 5.83
N ILE A 158 -12.18 -3.51 6.41
CA ILE A 158 -12.31 -4.93 6.75
C ILE A 158 -13.39 -5.16 7.80
N GLU A 159 -13.49 -4.30 8.81
CA GLU A 159 -14.56 -4.36 9.80
C GLU A 159 -15.94 -4.22 9.16
N LEU A 160 -16.08 -3.29 8.22
CA LEU A 160 -17.31 -3.08 7.48
C LEU A 160 -17.67 -4.29 6.61
N ILE A 161 -16.71 -4.87 5.89
CA ILE A 161 -16.92 -6.10 5.10
C ILE A 161 -17.38 -7.25 6.01
N ASP A 162 -16.77 -7.40 7.18
CA ASP A 162 -17.12 -8.43 8.17
C ASP A 162 -18.54 -8.24 8.71
N GLN A 163 -18.91 -7.01 9.05
CA GLN A 163 -20.25 -6.67 9.50
C GLN A 163 -21.31 -6.96 8.43
N ILE A 164 -21.07 -6.56 7.18
CA ILE A 164 -21.98 -6.79 6.05
C ILE A 164 -22.17 -8.30 5.83
N HIS A 165 -21.06 -9.05 5.82
CA HIS A 165 -21.10 -10.51 5.68
C HIS A 165 -21.96 -11.15 6.77
N ALA A 166 -21.78 -10.75 8.04
CA ALA A 166 -22.53 -11.29 9.18
C ALA A 166 -24.01 -10.91 9.16
N GLU A 167 -24.36 -9.67 8.77
CA GLU A 167 -25.75 -9.18 8.73
C GLU A 167 -26.55 -9.75 7.56
N ALA A 168 -25.94 -9.81 6.37
CA ALA A 168 -26.62 -10.22 5.15
C ALA A 168 -26.52 -11.74 4.87
N GLY A 169 -25.58 -12.46 5.51
CA GLY A 169 -25.30 -13.85 5.21
C GLY A 169 -24.80 -14.09 3.79
N THR A 170 -24.24 -13.05 3.16
CA THR A 170 -23.77 -13.10 1.76
C THR A 170 -22.49 -13.93 1.64
N THR A 171 -22.30 -14.57 0.48
CA THR A 171 -21.01 -15.16 0.14
C THR A 171 -20.02 -14.02 -0.17
N THR A 172 -18.91 -13.99 0.54
CA THR A 172 -17.93 -12.90 0.43
C THR A 172 -16.60 -13.44 -0.08
N ILE A 173 -16.12 -12.88 -1.19
CA ILE A 173 -14.82 -13.21 -1.79
C ILE A 173 -13.95 -11.97 -1.71
N VAL A 174 -12.82 -12.06 -1.02
CA VAL A 174 -11.84 -10.98 -0.91
C VAL A 174 -10.57 -11.41 -1.63
N ILE A 175 -10.13 -10.63 -2.61
CA ILE A 175 -8.83 -10.77 -3.27
C ILE A 175 -7.90 -9.76 -2.61
N GLU A 176 -6.86 -10.22 -1.94
CA GLU A 176 -5.91 -9.34 -1.25
C GLU A 176 -4.52 -10.00 -1.15
N HIS A 177 -3.50 -9.19 -1.08
CA HIS A 177 -2.12 -9.63 -0.83
C HIS A 177 -1.65 -9.31 0.59
N ARG A 178 -2.33 -8.40 1.31
CA ARG A 178 -2.06 -8.04 2.71
C ARG A 178 -2.77 -8.99 3.67
N LEU A 179 -2.26 -10.22 3.77
CA LEU A 179 -2.87 -11.31 4.52
C LEU A 179 -3.21 -10.95 5.97
N GLU A 180 -2.26 -10.33 6.70
CA GLU A 180 -2.45 -9.95 8.11
C GLU A 180 -3.57 -8.94 8.32
N ASP A 181 -3.76 -8.02 7.37
CA ASP A 181 -4.83 -7.01 7.47
C ASP A 181 -6.21 -7.65 7.36
N VAL A 182 -6.35 -8.69 6.54
CA VAL A 182 -7.63 -9.41 6.38
C VAL A 182 -7.85 -10.42 7.51
N LEU A 183 -6.81 -11.12 7.99
CA LEU A 183 -6.89 -12.07 9.11
C LEU A 183 -7.21 -11.40 10.47
N TYR A 184 -7.23 -10.08 10.52
CA TYR A 184 -7.75 -9.34 11.66
C TYR A 184 -9.21 -9.74 12.00
N ARG A 185 -9.98 -10.19 10.98
CA ARG A 185 -11.31 -10.77 11.12
C ARG A 185 -11.32 -12.23 10.66
N SER A 186 -12.35 -12.98 11.09
CA SER A 186 -12.46 -14.40 10.74
C SER A 186 -12.61 -14.58 9.23
N ILE A 187 -11.89 -15.54 8.69
CA ILE A 187 -11.95 -16.04 7.31
C ILE A 187 -12.18 -17.55 7.38
N ASP A 188 -13.15 -18.04 6.63
CA ASP A 188 -13.48 -19.48 6.64
C ASP A 188 -12.43 -20.25 5.85
N ARG A 189 -11.96 -19.67 4.72
CA ARG A 189 -11.06 -20.37 3.82
C ARG A 189 -10.13 -19.40 3.07
N ILE A 190 -8.89 -19.87 2.85
CA ILE A 190 -7.92 -19.20 1.99
C ILE A 190 -7.67 -20.06 0.76
N VAL A 191 -7.63 -19.39 -0.39
CA VAL A 191 -7.22 -19.95 -1.68
C VAL A 191 -5.94 -19.25 -2.12
N LEU A 192 -4.82 -19.98 -2.19
CA LEU A 192 -3.57 -19.44 -2.70
C LEU A 192 -3.42 -19.81 -4.17
N ILE A 193 -3.25 -18.77 -5.00
CA ILE A 193 -3.09 -18.91 -6.44
C ILE A 193 -1.71 -18.40 -6.85
N ASN A 194 -0.98 -19.19 -7.65
CA ASN A 194 0.23 -18.75 -8.32
C ASN A 194 0.30 -19.38 -9.72
N ASP A 195 0.78 -18.61 -10.71
CA ASP A 195 0.86 -19.00 -12.13
C ASP A 195 -0.43 -19.61 -12.68
N GLY A 196 -1.59 -19.06 -12.27
CA GLY A 196 -2.92 -19.54 -12.69
C GLY A 196 -3.33 -20.87 -12.06
N GLN A 197 -2.59 -21.40 -11.09
CA GLN A 197 -2.87 -22.65 -10.40
C GLN A 197 -3.23 -22.42 -8.93
N ILE A 198 -4.16 -23.22 -8.42
CA ILE A 198 -4.49 -23.25 -6.99
C ILE A 198 -3.47 -24.14 -6.30
N LEU A 199 -2.59 -23.52 -5.50
CA LEU A 199 -1.56 -24.25 -4.73
C LEU A 199 -2.07 -24.68 -3.36
N PHE A 200 -3.03 -23.94 -2.79
CA PHE A 200 -3.64 -24.23 -1.51
C PHE A 200 -5.12 -23.84 -1.51
N ASN A 201 -5.92 -24.61 -0.81
CA ASN A 201 -7.35 -24.36 -0.60
C ASN A 201 -7.77 -25.00 0.73
N GLY A 202 -7.84 -24.22 1.79
CA GLY A 202 -8.11 -24.73 3.14
C GLY A 202 -8.26 -23.62 4.18
N SER A 203 -8.32 -24.01 5.46
CA SER A 203 -8.43 -23.06 6.56
C SER A 203 -7.17 -22.17 6.67
N PRO A 204 -7.29 -20.94 7.21
CA PRO A 204 -6.16 -20.07 7.46
C PRO A 204 -5.07 -20.74 8.30
N ASP A 205 -5.45 -21.44 9.38
CA ASP A 205 -4.50 -22.14 10.24
C ASP A 205 -3.66 -23.17 9.48
N ASN A 206 -4.29 -23.97 8.61
CA ASN A 206 -3.58 -24.95 7.80
C ASN A 206 -2.58 -24.31 6.84
N LEU A 207 -2.88 -23.15 6.27
CA LEU A 207 -1.94 -22.42 5.43
C LEU A 207 -0.72 -21.93 6.23
N LEU A 208 -0.97 -21.35 7.41
CA LEU A 208 0.07 -20.76 8.26
C LEU A 208 1.03 -21.81 8.86
N HIS A 209 0.66 -23.08 8.86
CA HIS A 209 1.55 -24.21 9.20
C HIS A 209 2.50 -24.62 8.07
N THR A 210 2.26 -24.12 6.85
CA THR A 210 3.10 -24.43 5.68
C THR A 210 4.15 -23.33 5.44
N HIS A 211 5.11 -23.62 4.56
CA HIS A 211 6.03 -22.61 4.03
C HIS A 211 5.54 -21.95 2.74
N LEU A 212 4.31 -22.27 2.30
CA LEU A 212 3.77 -21.80 1.00
C LEU A 212 3.71 -20.29 0.88
N LEU A 213 3.50 -19.55 1.97
CA LEU A 213 3.52 -18.07 1.92
C LEU A 213 4.88 -17.56 1.50
N ALA A 214 5.95 -17.98 2.18
CA ALA A 214 7.32 -17.56 1.87
C ALA A 214 7.77 -18.04 0.49
N GLU A 215 7.47 -19.31 0.13
CA GLU A 215 7.80 -19.89 -1.17
C GLU A 215 7.13 -19.16 -2.34
N ASN A 216 5.97 -18.54 -2.11
CA ASN A 216 5.22 -17.81 -3.12
C ASN A 216 5.31 -16.28 -2.94
N GLY A 217 6.25 -15.78 -2.15
CA GLY A 217 6.46 -14.36 -1.99
C GLY A 217 5.24 -13.64 -1.40
N ILE A 218 4.56 -14.27 -0.45
CA ILE A 218 3.46 -13.68 0.30
C ILE A 218 3.94 -13.42 1.73
N ARG A 219 3.67 -12.23 2.22
CA ARG A 219 4.10 -11.80 3.55
C ARG A 219 3.34 -12.56 4.64
N GLU A 220 4.09 -13.14 5.58
CA GLU A 220 3.51 -13.70 6.79
C GLU A 220 3.07 -12.60 7.77
N PRO A 221 2.09 -12.87 8.66
CA PRO A 221 1.79 -11.99 9.77
C PRO A 221 3.01 -11.73 10.68
N LEU A 222 3.20 -10.47 11.08
CA LEU A 222 4.35 -10.03 11.87
C LEU A 222 4.49 -10.79 13.20
N TYR A 223 3.36 -11.09 13.88
CA TYR A 223 3.41 -11.84 15.13
C TYR A 223 3.97 -13.25 14.96
N LEU A 224 3.73 -13.93 13.81
CA LEU A 224 4.29 -15.25 13.55
C LEU A 224 5.80 -15.17 13.30
N THR A 225 6.24 -14.20 12.52
CA THR A 225 7.68 -13.96 12.31
C THR A 225 8.37 -13.68 13.64
N THR A 226 7.79 -12.83 14.49
CA THR A 226 8.33 -12.51 15.82
C THR A 226 8.36 -13.74 16.75
N LEU A 227 7.30 -14.55 16.74
CA LEU A 227 7.24 -15.80 17.53
C LEU A 227 8.34 -16.78 17.10
N ARG A 228 8.60 -16.92 15.79
CA ARG A 228 9.73 -17.74 15.29
C ARG A 228 11.08 -17.22 15.74
N GLN A 229 11.28 -15.91 15.70
CA GLN A 229 12.52 -15.26 16.21
C GLN A 229 12.72 -15.52 17.71
N LEU A 230 11.62 -15.61 18.47
CA LEU A 230 11.63 -16.00 19.88
C LEU A 230 11.80 -17.52 20.12
N GLY A 231 11.99 -18.31 19.07
CA GLY A 231 12.18 -19.76 19.14
C GLY A 231 10.90 -20.57 19.33
N PHE A 232 9.71 -19.96 19.15
CA PHE A 232 8.44 -20.64 19.23
C PHE A 232 8.25 -21.59 18.04
N GLN A 233 7.88 -22.84 18.33
CA GLN A 233 7.62 -23.87 17.31
C GLN A 233 6.14 -23.78 16.91
N LEU A 234 5.86 -23.23 15.72
CA LEU A 234 4.49 -23.00 15.23
C LEU A 234 3.70 -24.31 15.07
N GLU A 235 4.39 -25.42 14.78
CA GLU A 235 3.80 -26.74 14.60
C GLU A 235 3.09 -27.25 15.86
N ASN A 236 3.43 -26.72 17.02
CA ASN A 236 2.82 -27.09 18.29
C ASN A 236 1.49 -26.37 18.58
N SER A 237 1.10 -25.38 17.77
CA SER A 237 -0.15 -24.63 17.94
C SER A 237 -1.17 -25.01 16.87
N ALA A 238 -2.39 -25.36 17.27
CA ALA A 238 -3.47 -25.68 16.33
C ALA A 238 -4.11 -24.44 15.68
N GLN A 239 -3.96 -23.29 16.30
CA GLN A 239 -4.63 -22.03 15.91
C GLN A 239 -3.58 -20.95 15.76
N LEU A 240 -3.21 -20.64 14.52
CA LEU A 240 -2.20 -19.65 14.16
C LEU A 240 -2.81 -18.37 13.58
N ALA A 241 -4.01 -18.46 13.01
CA ALA A 241 -4.65 -17.34 12.31
C ALA A 241 -5.13 -16.22 13.25
N ASN A 242 -5.32 -16.52 14.51
CA ASN A 242 -5.78 -15.56 15.52
C ASN A 242 -4.79 -15.52 16.70
N LEU A 243 -4.04 -14.43 16.79
CA LEU A 243 -3.07 -14.21 17.87
C LEU A 243 -3.67 -14.41 19.28
N ALA A 244 -4.93 -14.03 19.50
CA ALA A 244 -5.58 -14.21 20.79
C ALA A 244 -5.71 -15.66 21.23
N GLN A 245 -5.72 -16.61 20.28
CA GLN A 245 -5.91 -18.06 20.51
C GLN A 245 -4.59 -18.84 20.61
N ILE A 246 -3.47 -18.24 20.21
CA ILE A 246 -2.15 -18.91 20.32
C ILE A 246 -1.76 -19.05 21.80
N ASP A 247 -1.39 -20.23 22.23
CA ASP A 247 -0.81 -20.43 23.58
C ASP A 247 0.67 -20.02 23.55
N VAL A 248 0.98 -18.86 24.15
CA VAL A 248 2.34 -18.31 24.24
C VAL A 248 3.00 -18.57 25.61
N SER A 249 2.43 -19.38 26.46
CA SER A 249 2.91 -19.64 27.82
C SER A 249 4.35 -20.21 27.88
N ALA A 250 4.78 -20.89 26.82
CA ALA A 250 6.14 -21.42 26.68
C ALA A 250 7.15 -20.41 26.13
N VAL A 251 6.70 -19.25 25.64
CA VAL A 251 7.57 -18.23 25.07
C VAL A 251 8.20 -17.40 26.18
N GLN A 252 9.51 -17.33 26.21
CA GLN A 252 10.24 -16.47 27.13
C GLN A 252 10.95 -15.38 26.34
N PHE A 253 10.58 -14.13 26.60
CA PHE A 253 11.32 -12.97 26.13
C PHE A 253 12.25 -12.49 27.26
N LEU A 254 13.53 -12.82 27.16
CA LEU A 254 14.54 -12.35 28.10
C LEU A 254 15.00 -10.94 27.70
N GLY A 255 14.10 -9.98 27.74
CA GLY A 255 14.33 -8.62 27.29
C GLY A 255 15.58 -7.96 27.90
N GLU A 256 16.75 -8.24 27.37
CA GLU A 256 17.84 -7.29 27.49
C GLU A 256 17.42 -6.04 26.71
N LYS A 257 17.51 -4.86 27.34
CA LYS A 257 17.26 -3.60 26.63
C LYS A 257 18.24 -3.53 25.46
N VAL A 258 17.74 -3.94 24.30
CA VAL A 258 18.43 -3.75 23.03
C VAL A 258 18.35 -2.26 22.76
N SER A 259 19.38 -1.51 23.10
CA SER A 259 19.45 -0.14 22.64
C SER A 259 19.86 -0.16 21.17
N ILE A 260 18.92 0.07 20.27
CA ILE A 260 19.25 0.40 18.88
C ILE A 260 20.19 1.61 18.97
N GLN A 261 21.46 1.40 18.67
CA GLN A 261 22.43 2.48 18.64
C GLN A 261 21.96 3.44 17.55
N LYS A 262 21.57 4.65 17.95
CA LYS A 262 21.38 5.72 16.96
C LYS A 262 22.66 5.78 16.12
N PRO A 263 22.53 5.77 14.78
CA PRO A 263 23.69 5.97 13.93
C PRO A 263 24.45 7.22 14.42
N PRO A 264 25.79 7.21 14.37
CA PRO A 264 26.60 8.34 14.82
C PRO A 264 26.10 9.60 14.12
N ALA A 265 26.05 10.72 14.87
CA ALA A 265 25.60 12.00 14.34
C ALA A 265 26.33 12.29 13.00
N GLN A 266 25.55 12.23 11.94
CA GLN A 266 26.04 12.50 10.58
C GLN A 266 25.87 13.99 10.29
N ASP A 267 26.62 14.51 9.33
CA ASP A 267 26.52 15.92 8.93
C ASP A 267 25.11 16.24 8.39
N ASP A 268 24.55 17.33 8.87
CA ASP A 268 23.26 17.83 8.39
C ASP A 268 23.33 18.17 6.90
N LEU A 269 22.53 17.50 6.10
CA LEU A 269 22.49 17.67 4.67
C LEU A 269 21.49 18.77 4.27
N LEU A 270 20.29 18.69 4.82
CA LEU A 270 19.21 19.67 4.54
C LEU A 270 18.47 20.05 5.82
N GLU A 271 18.30 21.33 6.04
CA GLU A 271 17.53 21.88 7.15
C GLU A 271 16.39 22.77 6.63
N LEU A 272 15.18 22.50 7.10
CA LEU A 272 13.98 23.31 6.89
C LEU A 272 13.64 24.02 8.18
N LYS A 273 13.32 25.33 8.11
CA LYS A 273 12.85 26.12 9.26
C LYS A 273 11.62 26.91 8.89
N ASN A 274 10.59 26.80 9.73
CA ASN A 274 9.33 27.52 9.66
C ASN A 274 8.71 27.48 8.25
N VAL A 275 8.65 26.27 7.64
CA VAL A 275 8.11 26.12 6.30
C VAL A 275 6.60 26.05 6.35
N HIS A 276 5.94 26.93 5.56
CA HIS A 276 4.50 27.03 5.44
C HIS A 276 4.07 26.96 3.97
N PHE A 277 2.89 26.36 3.74
CA PHE A 277 2.26 26.34 2.41
C PHE A 277 0.74 26.21 2.52
N ALA A 278 0.02 26.87 1.62
CA ALA A 278 -1.44 26.77 1.50
C ALA A 278 -1.87 26.69 0.03
N TYR A 279 -2.91 25.91 -0.26
CA TYR A 279 -3.66 25.97 -1.51
C TYR A 279 -4.86 26.91 -1.32
N GLY A 280 -4.77 28.12 -1.85
CA GLY A 280 -5.75 29.17 -1.56
C GLY A 280 -5.81 29.45 -0.05
N GLU A 281 -6.98 29.28 0.56
CA GLU A 281 -7.17 29.46 2.01
C GLU A 281 -6.83 28.21 2.84
N LYS A 282 -6.70 27.04 2.21
CA LYS A 282 -6.44 25.78 2.90
C LYS A 282 -4.96 25.64 3.23
N LYS A 283 -4.62 25.78 4.51
CA LYS A 283 -3.25 25.54 5.01
C LYS A 283 -2.95 24.05 4.95
N VAL A 284 -1.81 23.68 4.33
CA VAL A 284 -1.40 22.28 4.13
C VAL A 284 -0.06 21.96 4.77
N LEU A 285 0.86 22.92 4.84
CA LEU A 285 2.07 22.80 5.66
C LEU A 285 2.09 23.97 6.65
N GLN A 286 2.37 23.68 7.91
CA GLN A 286 2.31 24.65 9.00
C GLN A 286 3.50 24.44 9.92
N ASP A 287 4.40 25.40 9.94
CA ASP A 287 5.58 25.44 10.83
C ASP A 287 6.42 24.15 10.76
N ILE A 288 6.72 23.72 9.54
CA ILE A 288 7.57 22.55 9.33
C ILE A 288 9.02 22.91 9.65
N ASN A 289 9.56 22.26 10.68
CA ASN A 289 10.95 22.28 11.07
C ASN A 289 11.48 20.86 10.94
N PHE A 290 12.43 20.62 10.03
CA PHE A 290 12.86 19.27 9.67
C PHE A 290 14.31 19.29 9.21
N THR A 291 15.13 18.44 9.81
CA THR A 291 16.54 18.26 9.45
C THR A 291 16.72 16.86 8.89
N ILE A 292 17.46 16.74 7.81
CA ILE A 292 17.82 15.48 7.15
C ILE A 292 19.35 15.39 7.17
N SER A 293 19.87 14.31 7.73
CA SER A 293 21.31 14.02 7.79
C SER A 293 21.72 13.08 6.65
N LYS A 294 22.99 13.06 6.33
CA LYS A 294 23.53 12.24 5.24
C LYS A 294 23.40 10.75 5.59
N GLY A 295 22.94 9.95 4.63
CA GLY A 295 22.86 8.49 4.77
C GLY A 295 21.72 7.97 5.65
N GLU A 296 20.84 8.84 6.16
CA GLU A 296 19.65 8.39 6.90
C GLU A 296 18.65 7.65 6.01
N LYS A 297 17.92 6.71 6.60
CA LYS A 297 16.70 6.10 6.03
C LYS A 297 15.50 6.58 6.82
N ILE A 298 14.71 7.47 6.24
CA ILE A 298 13.61 8.17 6.89
C ILE A 298 12.28 7.69 6.31
N ALA A 299 11.34 7.28 7.17
CA ALA A 299 9.94 7.09 6.79
C ALA A 299 9.11 8.31 7.20
N ILE A 300 8.31 8.84 6.27
CA ILE A 300 7.31 9.88 6.54
C ILE A 300 5.93 9.23 6.51
N VAL A 301 5.25 9.23 7.66
CA VAL A 301 3.98 8.53 7.87
C VAL A 301 2.89 9.49 8.36
N GLY A 302 1.62 9.05 8.35
CA GLY A 302 0.47 9.83 8.81
C GLY A 302 -0.75 9.62 7.92
N LYS A 303 -1.91 10.10 8.37
CA LYS A 303 -3.19 9.94 7.66
C LYS A 303 -3.16 10.53 6.25
N ASN A 304 -4.08 10.09 5.39
CA ASN A 304 -4.29 10.70 4.09
C ASN A 304 -4.66 12.19 4.25
N GLY A 305 -4.05 13.05 3.44
CA GLY A 305 -4.23 14.50 3.55
C GLY A 305 -3.41 15.19 4.63
N ALA A 306 -2.54 14.49 5.40
CA ALA A 306 -1.67 15.08 6.41
C ALA A 306 -0.60 16.06 5.87
N GLY A 307 -0.38 16.08 4.55
CA GLY A 307 0.60 16.96 3.92
C GLY A 307 1.88 16.27 3.45
N LYS A 308 2.00 14.95 3.54
CA LYS A 308 3.20 14.17 3.20
C LYS A 308 3.71 14.44 1.78
N SER A 309 2.88 14.22 0.76
CA SER A 309 3.25 14.47 -0.65
C SER A 309 3.42 15.97 -0.95
N THR A 310 2.78 16.86 -0.17
CA THR A 310 3.01 18.31 -0.27
C THR A 310 4.38 18.68 0.29
N LEU A 311 4.81 18.04 1.38
CA LEU A 311 6.18 18.21 1.90
C LEU A 311 7.21 17.72 0.87
N ALA A 312 6.98 16.57 0.21
CA ALA A 312 7.83 16.09 -0.88
C ALA A 312 7.94 17.11 -2.02
N LYS A 313 6.81 17.68 -2.46
CA LYS A 313 6.79 18.74 -3.50
C LYS A 313 7.54 20.00 -3.05
N ALA A 314 7.47 20.36 -1.76
CA ALA A 314 8.20 21.48 -1.19
C ALA A 314 9.72 21.23 -1.17
N LEU A 315 10.14 20.03 -0.77
CA LEU A 315 11.54 19.61 -0.80
C LEU A 315 12.13 19.68 -2.21
N CYS A 316 11.36 19.31 -3.23
CA CYS A 316 11.76 19.32 -4.64
C CYS A 316 11.55 20.68 -5.33
N GLN A 317 11.09 21.72 -4.63
CA GLN A 317 10.79 23.04 -5.19
C GLN A 317 9.67 23.02 -6.25
N PHE A 318 8.77 22.01 -6.27
CA PHE A 318 7.62 22.00 -7.17
C PHE A 318 6.53 22.98 -6.77
N ILE A 319 6.57 23.45 -5.53
CA ILE A 319 5.69 24.47 -4.96
C ILE A 319 6.53 25.53 -4.26
N ALA A 320 6.11 26.78 -4.34
CA ALA A 320 6.73 27.89 -3.63
C ALA A 320 6.19 27.94 -2.19
N THR A 321 7.09 27.93 -1.22
CA THR A 321 6.75 27.92 0.21
C THR A 321 7.34 29.14 0.93
N GLU A 322 6.79 29.46 2.10
CA GLU A 322 7.44 30.36 3.05
C GLU A 322 8.47 29.58 3.87
N GLY A 323 9.27 30.27 4.68
CA GLY A 323 10.32 29.64 5.51
C GLY A 323 11.70 29.63 4.86
N SER A 324 12.63 28.85 5.38
CA SER A 324 14.00 28.74 4.89
C SER A 324 14.41 27.30 4.63
N TYR A 325 15.31 27.12 3.66
CA TYR A 325 15.91 25.85 3.27
C TYR A 325 17.43 26.04 3.25
N THR A 326 18.15 25.25 4.02
CA THR A 326 19.60 25.31 4.13
C THR A 326 20.20 23.95 3.78
N TRP A 327 21.06 23.92 2.77
CA TRP A 327 21.79 22.75 2.30
C TRP A 327 23.26 22.86 2.72
N GLN A 328 23.72 22.01 3.61
CA GLN A 328 25.11 22.07 4.12
C GLN A 328 25.54 23.50 4.49
N GLY A 329 24.70 24.23 5.22
CA GLY A 329 24.95 25.62 5.63
C GLY A 329 24.64 26.69 4.56
N ARG A 330 24.36 26.33 3.30
CA ARG A 330 24.02 27.25 2.21
C ARG A 330 22.50 27.39 2.04
N ASN A 331 22.01 28.61 1.96
CA ASN A 331 20.59 28.86 1.65
C ASN A 331 20.27 28.46 0.20
N ILE A 332 19.28 27.59 0.02
CA ILE A 332 18.83 27.05 -1.27
C ILE A 332 17.37 27.38 -1.58
N LYS A 333 16.75 28.32 -0.86
CA LYS A 333 15.35 28.71 -1.08
C LYS A 333 15.10 29.26 -2.51
N GLY A 334 16.10 29.90 -3.09
CA GLY A 334 16.04 30.49 -4.44
C GLY A 334 16.41 29.51 -5.57
N ASP A 335 16.75 28.26 -5.26
CA ASP A 335 17.10 27.28 -6.29
C ASP A 335 15.92 27.03 -7.22
N SER A 336 16.19 26.87 -8.51
CA SER A 336 15.23 26.37 -9.48
C SER A 336 14.96 24.87 -9.26
N ILE A 337 13.88 24.35 -9.85
CA ILE A 337 13.57 22.91 -9.84
C ILE A 337 14.77 22.10 -10.38
N LYS A 338 15.45 22.61 -11.42
CA LYS A 338 16.62 21.96 -12.02
C LYS A 338 17.78 21.83 -11.03
N GLU A 339 18.12 22.91 -10.32
CA GLU A 339 19.18 22.93 -9.31
C GLU A 339 18.83 22.06 -8.11
N ARG A 340 17.55 22.07 -7.69
CA ARG A 340 17.07 21.21 -6.62
C ARG A 340 17.15 19.73 -7.00
N ALA A 341 16.84 19.38 -8.25
CA ALA A 341 16.90 18.02 -8.77
C ALA A 341 18.34 17.45 -8.91
N GLU A 342 19.37 18.28 -8.74
CA GLU A 342 20.76 17.82 -8.63
C GLU A 342 21.06 17.25 -7.23
N ARG A 343 20.25 17.62 -6.22
CA ARG A 343 20.42 17.23 -4.82
C ARG A 343 19.38 16.24 -4.36
N ILE A 344 18.13 16.41 -4.80
CA ILE A 344 16.96 15.65 -4.36
C ILE A 344 16.26 15.04 -5.57
N GLY A 345 16.30 13.73 -5.69
CA GLY A 345 15.53 12.98 -6.67
C GLY A 345 14.18 12.58 -6.11
N TYR A 346 13.10 12.73 -6.86
CA TYR A 346 11.76 12.36 -6.43
C TYR A 346 11.15 11.30 -7.36
N VAL A 347 10.77 10.17 -6.78
CA VAL A 347 10.11 9.05 -7.45
C VAL A 347 8.64 9.02 -7.02
N LEU A 348 7.73 9.23 -7.98
CA LEU A 348 6.29 9.24 -7.74
C LEU A 348 5.75 7.82 -7.48
N GLN A 349 4.58 7.74 -6.84
CA GLN A 349 3.87 6.50 -6.57
C GLN A 349 3.61 5.70 -7.86
N ASN A 350 3.02 6.33 -8.87
CA ASN A 350 2.72 5.69 -10.16
C ASN A 350 3.84 5.98 -11.18
N PRO A 351 4.61 4.97 -11.62
CA PRO A 351 5.68 5.15 -12.59
C PRO A 351 5.20 5.69 -13.94
N ASN A 352 3.95 5.38 -14.35
CA ASN A 352 3.42 5.87 -15.62
C ASN A 352 3.23 7.39 -15.66
N GLN A 353 3.20 8.08 -14.51
CA GLN A 353 3.16 9.54 -14.43
C GLN A 353 4.53 10.19 -14.62
N MET A 354 5.61 9.41 -14.50
CA MET A 354 6.98 9.90 -14.68
C MET A 354 7.53 9.57 -16.06
N ILE A 355 7.14 8.42 -16.61
CA ILE A 355 7.65 7.92 -17.90
C ILE A 355 7.10 8.79 -19.02
N SER A 356 8.01 9.36 -19.81
CA SER A 356 7.70 10.29 -20.92
C SER A 356 8.19 9.80 -22.28
N THR A 357 9.07 8.80 -22.31
CA THR A 357 9.59 8.22 -23.57
C THR A 357 9.16 6.76 -23.72
N THR A 358 9.41 6.19 -24.91
CA THR A 358 9.01 4.81 -25.23
C THR A 358 10.09 3.79 -24.93
N MET A 359 11.37 4.21 -24.89
CA MET A 359 12.52 3.31 -24.74
C MET A 359 13.20 3.52 -23.40
N ILE A 360 13.63 2.43 -22.76
CA ILE A 360 14.28 2.46 -21.43
C ILE A 360 15.52 3.35 -21.43
N PHE A 361 16.41 3.18 -22.41
CA PHE A 361 17.63 3.99 -22.49
C PHE A 361 17.33 5.47 -22.60
N ASP A 362 16.35 5.84 -23.45
CA ASP A 362 16.00 7.25 -23.69
C ASP A 362 15.36 7.89 -22.45
N GLU A 363 14.54 7.15 -21.71
CA GLU A 363 13.93 7.62 -20.47
C GLU A 363 15.00 7.93 -19.44
N VAL A 364 15.93 7.02 -19.22
CA VAL A 364 17.02 7.23 -18.26
C VAL A 364 17.98 8.32 -18.72
N ALA A 365 18.23 8.47 -20.01
CA ALA A 365 19.08 9.50 -20.59
C ALA A 365 18.48 10.91 -20.57
N LEU A 366 17.14 11.02 -20.47
CA LEU A 366 16.42 12.29 -20.70
C LEU A 366 16.93 13.42 -19.82
N GLY A 367 17.08 13.17 -18.51
CA GLY A 367 17.55 14.17 -17.56
C GLY A 367 18.97 14.70 -17.86
N LEU A 368 19.85 13.87 -18.37
CA LEU A 368 21.21 14.25 -18.79
C LEU A 368 21.21 15.00 -20.11
N LYS A 369 20.40 14.56 -21.10
CA LYS A 369 20.22 15.25 -22.40
C LYS A 369 19.74 16.68 -22.18
N LEU A 370 18.75 16.90 -21.30
CA LEU A 370 18.23 18.23 -20.97
C LEU A 370 19.25 19.13 -20.23
N ARG A 371 20.30 18.55 -19.67
CA ARG A 371 21.42 19.29 -19.04
C ARG A 371 22.58 19.56 -20.02
N GLY A 372 22.49 19.09 -21.26
CA GLY A 372 23.51 19.29 -22.27
C GLY A 372 24.79 18.47 -22.03
N ILE A 373 24.68 17.35 -21.31
CA ILE A 373 25.81 16.45 -21.08
C ILE A 373 26.21 15.78 -22.40
N ALA A 374 27.52 15.54 -22.58
CA ALA A 374 28.05 14.93 -23.80
C ALA A 374 27.55 13.48 -23.98
N GLU A 375 27.28 13.06 -25.22
CA GLU A 375 26.68 11.75 -25.51
C GLU A 375 27.48 10.55 -24.95
N ASN A 376 28.83 10.63 -24.98
CA ASN A 376 29.68 9.57 -24.42
C ASN A 376 29.47 9.42 -22.90
N GLU A 377 29.40 10.54 -22.18
CA GLU A 377 29.14 10.56 -20.74
C GLU A 377 27.71 10.10 -20.44
N ILE A 378 26.72 10.55 -21.23
CA ILE A 378 25.33 10.05 -21.10
C ILE A 378 25.30 8.53 -21.20
N LYS A 379 25.93 7.96 -22.24
CA LYS A 379 25.96 6.51 -22.43
C LYS A 379 26.58 5.77 -21.25
N GLU A 380 27.70 6.27 -20.73
CA GLU A 380 28.40 5.67 -19.59
C GLU A 380 27.52 5.69 -18.34
N ARG A 381 26.99 6.87 -17.97
CA ARG A 381 26.15 7.06 -16.78
C ARG A 381 24.84 6.29 -16.85
N VAL A 382 24.17 6.28 -18.02
CA VAL A 382 22.94 5.52 -18.22
C VAL A 382 23.18 4.01 -18.09
N LEU A 383 24.24 3.48 -18.70
CA LEU A 383 24.54 2.05 -18.57
C LEU A 383 24.92 1.66 -17.13
N ALA A 384 25.62 2.53 -16.40
CA ALA A 384 25.92 2.33 -14.98
C ALA A 384 24.62 2.32 -14.14
N ALA A 385 23.74 3.30 -14.32
CA ALA A 385 22.45 3.37 -13.61
C ALA A 385 21.57 2.15 -13.92
N LEU A 386 21.49 1.73 -15.19
CA LEU A 386 20.73 0.54 -15.59
C LEU A 386 21.30 -0.76 -15.02
N LYS A 387 22.64 -0.87 -14.88
CA LYS A 387 23.26 -2.02 -14.20
C LYS A 387 22.89 -2.03 -12.72
N THR A 388 23.00 -0.89 -12.04
CA THR A 388 22.64 -0.74 -10.63
C THR A 388 21.17 -1.10 -10.39
N CYS A 389 20.26 -0.73 -11.30
CA CYS A 389 18.82 -1.03 -11.21
C CYS A 389 18.42 -2.42 -11.73
N GLY A 390 19.37 -3.28 -12.15
CA GLY A 390 19.07 -4.61 -12.70
C GLY A 390 18.33 -4.59 -14.04
N LEU A 391 18.46 -3.48 -14.80
CA LEU A 391 17.76 -3.28 -16.09
C LEU A 391 18.70 -3.31 -17.30
N TYR A 392 19.98 -3.64 -17.11
CA TYR A 392 20.98 -3.57 -18.19
C TYR A 392 20.62 -4.45 -19.40
N GLU A 393 20.09 -5.65 -19.19
CA GLU A 393 19.70 -6.57 -20.25
C GLU A 393 18.49 -6.05 -21.05
N PHE A 394 17.63 -5.24 -20.41
CA PHE A 394 16.44 -4.63 -21.02
C PHE A 394 16.70 -3.26 -21.64
N ARG A 395 17.94 -2.75 -21.67
CA ARG A 395 18.29 -1.37 -22.05
C ARG A 395 17.78 -0.90 -23.41
N GLN A 396 17.55 -1.82 -24.32
CA GLN A 396 17.04 -1.57 -25.69
C GLN A 396 15.56 -1.93 -25.85
N TRP A 397 14.87 -2.29 -24.78
CA TRP A 397 13.48 -2.67 -24.82
C TRP A 397 12.55 -1.46 -24.72
N PRO A 398 11.34 -1.58 -25.30
CA PRO A 398 10.30 -0.59 -25.06
C PRO A 398 9.77 -0.73 -23.62
N ILE A 399 9.46 0.41 -22.98
CA ILE A 399 8.97 0.43 -21.61
C ILE A 399 7.60 -0.26 -21.48
N SER A 400 6.81 -0.29 -22.57
CA SER A 400 5.52 -0.98 -22.61
C SER A 400 5.61 -2.49 -22.35
N ALA A 401 6.77 -3.10 -22.62
CA ALA A 401 7.00 -4.53 -22.40
C ALA A 401 7.37 -4.87 -20.93
N LEU A 402 7.54 -3.86 -20.08
CA LEU A 402 7.97 -4.06 -18.70
C LEU A 402 6.80 -4.28 -17.74
N SER A 403 7.04 -5.10 -16.71
CA SER A 403 6.14 -5.20 -15.55
C SER A 403 6.09 -3.87 -14.78
N PHE A 404 5.10 -3.71 -13.90
CA PHE A 404 4.98 -2.50 -13.07
C PHE A 404 6.23 -2.28 -12.20
N GLY A 405 6.75 -3.34 -11.55
CA GLY A 405 7.98 -3.27 -10.75
C GLY A 405 9.20 -2.87 -11.56
N GLN A 406 9.36 -3.41 -12.79
CA GLN A 406 10.42 -3.00 -13.70
C GLN A 406 10.28 -1.54 -14.14
N LYS A 407 9.06 -1.06 -14.42
CA LYS A 407 8.79 0.37 -14.69
C LYS A 407 9.19 1.25 -13.51
N LYS A 408 8.90 0.82 -12.28
CA LYS A 408 9.35 1.52 -11.07
C LYS A 408 10.87 1.62 -10.99
N ARG A 409 11.59 0.55 -11.32
CA ARG A 409 13.06 0.57 -11.41
C ARG A 409 13.58 1.49 -12.52
N VAL A 410 12.85 1.62 -13.65
CA VAL A 410 13.19 2.61 -14.70
C VAL A 410 13.08 4.02 -14.15
N THR A 411 12.00 4.35 -13.42
CA THR A 411 11.86 5.68 -12.82
C THR A 411 12.94 5.98 -11.78
N ILE A 412 13.33 4.98 -10.98
CA ILE A 412 14.47 5.12 -10.05
C ILE A 412 15.78 5.34 -10.83
N ALA A 413 16.02 4.59 -11.92
CA ALA A 413 17.21 4.75 -12.75
C ALA A 413 17.30 6.15 -13.38
N SER A 414 16.15 6.71 -13.83
CA SER A 414 16.06 8.08 -14.40
C SER A 414 16.41 9.17 -13.39
N ILE A 415 16.22 8.90 -12.11
CA ILE A 415 16.62 9.79 -11.01
C ILE A 415 18.09 9.52 -10.64
N LEU A 416 18.46 8.26 -10.46
CA LEU A 416 19.80 7.85 -10.02
C LEU A 416 20.91 8.30 -10.98
N VAL A 417 20.62 8.35 -12.29
CA VAL A 417 21.57 8.80 -13.32
C VAL A 417 22.05 10.24 -13.08
N LEU A 418 21.28 11.04 -12.34
CA LEU A 418 21.63 12.41 -11.93
C LEU A 418 22.49 12.43 -10.67
N ASN A 419 22.63 11.29 -9.98
CA ASN A 419 23.39 11.11 -8.76
C ASN A 419 22.99 12.06 -7.61
N PRO A 420 21.68 12.15 -7.24
CA PRO A 420 21.23 13.00 -6.15
C PRO A 420 21.71 12.44 -4.80
N GLU A 421 21.96 13.32 -3.81
CA GLU A 421 22.32 12.89 -2.47
C GLU A 421 21.10 12.38 -1.67
N ILE A 422 19.91 12.91 -1.95
CA ILE A 422 18.64 12.44 -1.36
C ILE A 422 17.79 11.80 -2.45
N ILE A 423 17.29 10.59 -2.19
CA ILE A 423 16.27 9.92 -3.01
C ILE A 423 14.98 9.86 -2.19
N LEU A 424 13.97 10.58 -2.65
CA LEU A 424 12.65 10.61 -2.04
C LEU A 424 11.70 9.75 -2.87
N LEU A 425 11.01 8.81 -2.22
CA LEU A 425 10.08 7.89 -2.86
C LEU A 425 8.69 8.04 -2.24
N ASP A 426 7.69 8.20 -3.08
CA ASP A 426 6.29 8.23 -2.65
C ASP A 426 5.69 6.84 -2.88
N GLU A 427 5.31 6.16 -1.79
CA GLU A 427 4.76 4.80 -1.78
C GLU A 427 5.56 3.83 -2.68
N PRO A 428 6.84 3.54 -2.36
CA PRO A 428 7.72 2.77 -3.24
C PRO A 428 7.23 1.36 -3.53
N THR A 429 6.45 0.79 -2.61
CA THR A 429 6.00 -0.62 -2.64
C THR A 429 4.50 -0.78 -2.82
N ALA A 430 3.75 0.32 -3.06
CA ALA A 430 2.31 0.26 -3.25
C ALA A 430 1.92 -0.68 -4.41
N GLY A 431 0.98 -1.59 -4.17
CA GLY A 431 0.50 -2.55 -5.17
C GLY A 431 1.54 -3.60 -5.59
N GLN A 432 2.62 -3.81 -4.80
CA GLN A 432 3.62 -4.82 -5.07
C GLN A 432 3.39 -6.06 -4.19
N ASP A 433 3.68 -7.25 -4.75
CA ASP A 433 3.82 -8.45 -3.96
C ASP A 433 5.14 -8.45 -3.17
N GLN A 434 5.29 -9.40 -2.25
CA GLN A 434 6.46 -9.48 -1.36
C GLN A 434 7.78 -9.67 -2.13
N HIS A 435 7.78 -10.36 -3.26
CA HIS A 435 9.00 -10.57 -4.04
C HIS A 435 9.49 -9.24 -4.63
N ASN A 436 8.62 -8.54 -5.38
CA ASN A 436 8.91 -7.22 -5.96
C ASN A 436 9.20 -6.18 -4.86
N TYR A 437 8.47 -6.23 -3.75
CA TYR A 437 8.71 -5.42 -2.57
C TYR A 437 10.13 -5.60 -2.05
N THR A 438 10.53 -6.85 -1.76
CA THR A 438 11.85 -7.16 -1.22
C THR A 438 12.96 -6.73 -2.18
N GLU A 439 12.79 -6.98 -3.48
CA GLU A 439 13.76 -6.54 -4.49
C GLU A 439 13.95 -5.02 -4.53
N ILE A 440 12.86 -4.24 -4.46
CA ILE A 440 12.92 -2.77 -4.44
C ILE A 440 13.62 -2.31 -3.16
N MET A 441 13.27 -2.88 -2.02
CA MET A 441 13.80 -2.44 -0.74
C MET A 441 15.29 -2.81 -0.57
N ASN A 442 15.70 -4.02 -0.95
CA ASN A 442 17.12 -4.40 -0.96
C ASN A 442 17.92 -3.48 -1.88
N PHE A 443 17.36 -3.14 -3.04
CA PHE A 443 17.99 -2.20 -3.94
C PHE A 443 18.15 -0.80 -3.32
N LEU A 444 17.16 -0.31 -2.56
CA LEU A 444 17.26 0.96 -1.85
C LEU A 444 18.29 0.91 -0.71
N ASP A 445 18.42 -0.22 -0.02
CA ASP A 445 19.47 -0.43 0.97
C ASP A 445 20.87 -0.41 0.33
N GLU A 446 21.05 -1.02 -0.83
CA GLU A 446 22.31 -0.92 -1.59
C GLU A 446 22.65 0.53 -1.96
N LEU A 447 21.65 1.35 -2.35
CA LEU A 447 21.86 2.77 -2.63
C LEU A 447 22.24 3.54 -1.37
N ASN A 448 21.61 3.23 -0.25
CA ASN A 448 21.93 3.85 1.03
C ASN A 448 23.36 3.50 1.46
N GLN A 449 23.80 2.24 1.35
CA GLN A 449 25.18 1.81 1.62
C GLN A 449 26.20 2.52 0.71
N LYS A 450 25.81 2.94 -0.49
CA LYS A 450 26.62 3.77 -1.40
C LYS A 450 26.63 5.25 -1.03
N GLY A 451 25.94 5.65 0.05
CA GLY A 451 25.93 6.99 0.63
C GLY A 451 24.74 7.87 0.24
N HIS A 452 23.73 7.33 -0.43
CA HIS A 452 22.48 8.06 -0.66
C HIS A 452 21.63 8.11 0.60
N THR A 453 20.99 9.25 0.87
CA THR A 453 19.95 9.40 1.89
C THR A 453 18.62 8.97 1.29
N ILE A 454 17.88 8.11 1.96
CA ILE A 454 16.61 7.57 1.48
C ILE A 454 15.46 8.13 2.31
N ILE A 455 14.47 8.73 1.66
CA ILE A 455 13.25 9.19 2.31
C ILE A 455 12.07 8.48 1.65
N MET A 456 11.25 7.81 2.45
CA MET A 456 10.08 7.08 1.97
C MET A 456 8.81 7.66 2.59
N ILE A 457 7.85 8.05 1.76
CA ILE A 457 6.48 8.28 2.22
C ILE A 457 5.78 6.95 2.13
N THR A 458 5.20 6.46 3.23
CA THR A 458 4.53 5.15 3.21
C THR A 458 3.37 5.06 4.20
N HIS A 459 2.45 4.16 3.89
CA HIS A 459 1.39 3.69 4.78
C HIS A 459 1.66 2.26 5.29
N ASP A 460 2.74 1.63 4.87
CA ASP A 460 3.12 0.28 5.30
C ASP A 460 3.98 0.36 6.57
N MET A 461 3.38 0.01 7.71
CA MET A 461 4.05 0.04 9.01
C MET A 461 5.17 -0.99 9.11
N GLN A 462 5.04 -2.13 8.41
CA GLN A 462 6.09 -3.12 8.37
C GLN A 462 7.29 -2.60 7.55
N LEU A 463 7.06 -1.93 6.42
CA LEU A 463 8.13 -1.27 5.66
C LEU A 463 8.90 -0.29 6.54
N MET A 464 8.17 0.49 7.33
CA MET A 464 8.80 1.44 8.26
C MET A 464 9.68 0.73 9.29
N LEU A 465 9.22 -0.40 9.86
CA LEU A 465 10.01 -1.21 10.81
C LEU A 465 11.23 -1.86 10.14
N ASP A 466 11.04 -2.40 8.94
CA ASP A 466 12.05 -3.21 8.29
C ASP A 466 13.18 -2.40 7.64
N TYR A 467 12.89 -1.16 7.19
CA TYR A 467 13.78 -0.42 6.30
C TYR A 467 13.99 1.06 6.65
N SER A 468 13.59 1.53 7.82
CA SER A 468 13.89 2.89 8.23
C SER A 468 14.50 2.98 9.62
N ASP A 469 15.40 3.96 9.78
CA ASP A 469 16.08 4.23 11.06
C ASP A 469 15.32 5.30 11.86
N ARG A 470 14.51 6.11 11.15
CA ARG A 470 13.81 7.27 11.69
C ARG A 470 12.43 7.41 11.07
N ALA A 471 11.44 7.72 11.87
CA ALA A 471 10.06 7.90 11.47
C ALA A 471 9.56 9.30 11.83
N VAL A 472 9.07 10.02 10.81
CA VAL A 472 8.49 11.35 10.94
C VAL A 472 6.97 11.24 10.76
N VAL A 473 6.23 11.54 11.82
CA VAL A 473 4.77 11.45 11.83
C VAL A 473 4.18 12.81 11.50
N MET A 474 3.42 12.89 10.42
CA MET A 474 2.72 14.11 10.00
C MET A 474 1.24 14.07 10.35
N LEU A 475 0.75 15.17 10.90
CA LEU A 475 -0.67 15.38 11.21
C LEU A 475 -1.07 16.83 10.90
N ASP A 476 -2.13 17.00 10.10
CA ASP A 476 -2.74 18.29 9.78
C ASP A 476 -1.71 19.38 9.35
N GLY A 477 -0.74 18.96 8.56
CA GLY A 477 0.29 19.85 8.01
C GLY A 477 1.45 20.15 8.95
N LYS A 478 1.57 19.46 10.08
CA LYS A 478 2.66 19.61 11.06
C LYS A 478 3.40 18.30 11.25
N ILE A 479 4.65 18.39 11.69
CA ILE A 479 5.38 17.23 12.24
C ILE A 479 4.93 17.08 13.70
N LEU A 480 4.24 15.96 13.97
CA LEU A 480 3.74 15.61 15.30
C LEU A 480 4.82 14.91 16.14
N ALA A 481 5.59 14.04 15.49
CA ALA A 481 6.67 13.30 16.14
C ALA A 481 7.79 13.02 15.14
N ASP A 482 9.00 12.87 15.66
CA ASP A 482 10.23 12.55 14.96
C ASP A 482 11.05 11.64 15.87
N LYS A 483 10.90 10.32 15.69
CA LYS A 483 11.35 9.27 16.62
C LYS A 483 11.83 8.04 15.82
N THR A 484 12.27 6.98 16.52
CA THR A 484 12.49 5.67 15.90
C THR A 484 11.17 5.02 15.49
N PRO A 485 11.16 4.12 14.48
CA PRO A 485 9.96 3.36 14.10
C PRO A 485 9.32 2.62 15.27
N ALA A 486 10.13 1.99 16.13
CA ALA A 486 9.64 1.27 17.31
C ALA A 486 8.94 2.22 18.30
N GLU A 487 9.53 3.37 18.61
CA GLU A 487 8.90 4.39 19.49
C GLU A 487 7.58 4.92 18.92
N VAL A 488 7.48 5.08 17.59
CA VAL A 488 6.24 5.55 16.94
C VAL A 488 5.16 4.49 17.04
N LEU A 489 5.47 3.22 16.72
CA LEU A 489 4.50 2.12 16.65
C LEU A 489 4.15 1.50 18.00
N THR A 490 4.73 2.00 19.08
CA THR A 490 4.40 1.60 20.45
C THR A 490 3.76 2.73 21.27
N ASP A 491 3.67 3.93 20.71
CA ASP A 491 2.97 5.07 21.30
C ASP A 491 1.50 5.12 20.84
N LYS A 492 0.57 4.57 21.65
CA LYS A 492 -0.87 4.52 21.32
C LYS A 492 -1.44 5.90 21.01
N THR A 493 -0.95 6.96 21.65
CA THR A 493 -1.44 8.33 21.42
C THR A 493 -1.07 8.80 20.02
N LEU A 494 0.15 8.54 19.57
CA LEU A 494 0.60 8.86 18.21
C LEU A 494 -0.14 8.03 17.17
N ILE A 495 -0.29 6.72 17.40
CA ILE A 495 -0.99 5.81 16.50
C ILE A 495 -2.41 6.32 16.24
N HIS A 496 -3.18 6.61 17.30
CA HIS A 496 -4.54 7.11 17.16
C HIS A 496 -4.61 8.49 16.50
N ALA A 497 -3.75 9.43 16.90
CA ALA A 497 -3.77 10.78 16.36
C ALA A 497 -3.45 10.82 14.86
N ALA A 498 -2.51 9.99 14.40
CA ALA A 498 -2.03 9.98 13.02
C ALA A 498 -2.73 8.95 12.12
N ASN A 499 -3.78 8.26 12.60
CA ASN A 499 -4.46 7.16 11.90
C ASN A 499 -3.49 6.06 11.44
N LEU A 500 -2.48 5.76 12.24
CA LEU A 500 -1.63 4.60 12.05
C LEU A 500 -2.33 3.35 12.61
N LYS A 501 -1.79 2.17 12.29
CA LYS A 501 -2.27 0.90 12.80
C LYS A 501 -1.31 0.37 13.86
N GLU A 502 -1.85 -0.15 14.96
CA GLU A 502 -1.07 -0.97 15.88
C GLU A 502 -0.56 -2.21 15.14
N THR A 503 0.71 -2.53 15.30
CA THR A 503 1.27 -3.75 14.71
C THR A 503 0.87 -4.96 15.52
N SER A 504 0.85 -6.14 14.92
CA SER A 504 0.60 -7.37 15.68
C SER A 504 1.74 -7.72 16.64
N ILE A 505 2.94 -7.12 16.47
CA ILE A 505 4.02 -7.21 17.48
C ILE A 505 3.58 -6.53 18.78
N PHE A 506 2.91 -5.38 18.69
CA PHE A 506 2.37 -4.70 19.87
C PHE A 506 1.37 -5.59 20.63
N SER A 507 0.40 -6.17 19.91
CA SER A 507 -0.58 -7.09 20.49
C SER A 507 0.07 -8.38 21.05
N LEU A 508 1.15 -8.87 20.40
CA LEU A 508 1.94 -9.99 20.90
C LEU A 508 2.65 -9.61 22.21
N ALA A 509 3.22 -8.41 22.31
CA ALA A 509 3.87 -7.94 23.53
C ALA A 509 2.88 -7.84 24.70
N GLU A 510 1.67 -7.32 24.48
CA GLU A 510 0.62 -7.30 25.50
C GLU A 510 0.25 -8.73 25.96
N LYS A 511 0.17 -9.67 25.02
CA LYS A 511 -0.15 -11.07 25.33
C LYS A 511 0.98 -11.79 26.08
N LEU A 512 2.23 -11.47 25.79
CA LEU A 512 3.42 -11.98 26.50
C LEU A 512 3.66 -11.25 27.84
N GLU A 513 2.92 -10.21 28.14
CA GLU A 513 3.11 -9.33 29.32
C GLU A 513 4.50 -8.69 29.37
N VAL A 514 5.04 -8.31 28.18
CA VAL A 514 6.35 -7.67 28.04
C VAL A 514 6.23 -6.25 27.50
N ASP A 515 7.31 -5.46 27.59
CA ASP A 515 7.35 -4.11 27.04
C ASP A 515 7.23 -4.12 25.51
N PRO A 516 6.19 -3.51 24.93
CA PRO A 516 6.01 -3.46 23.48
C PRO A 516 7.19 -2.81 22.74
N LEU A 517 7.82 -1.78 23.33
CA LEU A 517 8.98 -1.14 22.73
C LEU A 517 10.16 -2.12 22.64
N ALA A 518 10.45 -2.81 23.73
CA ALA A 518 11.56 -3.77 23.77
C ALA A 518 11.34 -4.93 22.77
N LEU A 519 10.12 -5.45 22.64
CA LEU A 519 9.82 -6.52 21.68
C LEU A 519 9.91 -6.02 20.23
N THR A 520 9.48 -4.80 19.97
CA THR A 520 9.57 -4.21 18.62
C THR A 520 11.03 -3.93 18.23
N GLU A 521 11.85 -3.43 19.16
CA GLU A 521 13.29 -3.24 18.94
C GLU A 521 14.00 -4.56 18.70
N PHE A 522 13.64 -5.62 19.44
CA PHE A 522 14.16 -6.97 19.21
C PHE A 522 13.83 -7.47 17.78
N TYR A 523 12.59 -7.33 17.34
CA TYR A 523 12.18 -7.69 15.98
C TYR A 523 13.05 -6.98 14.92
N MET A 524 13.24 -5.67 15.08
CA MET A 524 14.04 -4.85 14.14
C MET A 524 15.50 -5.29 14.09
N GLN A 525 16.10 -5.65 15.24
CA GLN A 525 17.49 -6.11 15.30
C GLN A 525 17.70 -7.46 14.62
N GLU A 526 16.89 -8.46 14.96
CA GLU A 526 16.95 -9.81 14.37
C GLU A 526 16.80 -9.76 12.85
N ARG A 527 15.99 -8.83 12.35
CA ARG A 527 15.82 -8.64 10.92
C ARG A 527 17.04 -7.99 10.27
N GLY A 528 17.66 -7.02 10.92
CA GLY A 528 18.89 -6.38 10.45
C GLY A 528 20.03 -7.38 10.29
N GLU A 529 20.17 -8.32 11.20
CA GLU A 529 21.21 -9.38 11.16
C GLU A 529 20.96 -10.39 10.01
N ASN A 530 19.70 -10.65 9.66
CA ASN A 530 19.33 -11.55 8.56
C ASN A 530 19.47 -10.92 7.16
N HIS A 531 19.63 -9.60 7.07
CA HIS A 531 19.84 -8.85 5.82
C HIS A 531 21.28 -8.36 5.63
N ALA A 532 22.16 -8.47 6.64
CA ALA A 532 23.58 -8.15 6.58
C ALA A 532 24.42 -9.34 6.11
#